data_8fbf1b738131bd54edd4f6de4db7dd80
#
_entry.id   8fbf1b738131bd54edd4f6de4db7dd80
#
_cell.length_a   1.000
_cell.length_b   1.000
_cell.length_c   1.000
_cell.angle_alpha   90.00
_cell.angle_beta   90.00
_cell.angle_gamma   90.00
#
_symmetry.space_group_name_H-M   'P 1'
#
loop_
_entity.id
_entity.type
_entity.pdbx_description
1 polymer ?
#
loop_
_entity_poly.entity_id
_entity_poly.type
_entity_poly.pdbx_seq_one_letter_code
_entity_poly.pdbx_strand_id
1 'polypeptide(L)'
;MTGCTAVFDQSLREMVVKELPQFTVMHDWWLYLIATCFGEIYYDETPYICYRQHQGNVLGTKTRKMDEWKMRLKRFRGNRGNISHQLEEFIRIFGDMGAENENMRLAERFLKVRKSFWARKRFLRDTELYRQRREDDRIFHIILLLGNY
;
A
#
# COMPACT_ATOMS: atom_id res chain seq x y z
N MET A 1 -6.86 -6.25 -0.74
CA MET A 1 -8.18 -5.81 -1.24
C MET A 1 -8.14 -5.84 -2.74
N THR A 2 -9.24 -6.15 -3.40
CA THR A 2 -9.36 -6.11 -4.87
C THR A 2 -10.35 -4.99 -5.19
N GLY A 3 -10.00 -4.05 -6.06
CA GLY A 3 -10.80 -2.84 -6.28
C GLY A 3 -12.27 -3.09 -6.65
N CYS A 4 -12.54 -4.19 -7.38
CA CYS A 4 -13.90 -4.58 -7.74
C CYS A 4 -14.77 -5.11 -6.58
N THR A 5 -14.19 -5.31 -5.39
CA THR A 5 -14.89 -5.75 -4.18
C THR A 5 -14.97 -4.66 -3.10
N ALA A 6 -14.49 -3.47 -3.40
CA ALA A 6 -14.55 -2.35 -2.47
C ALA A 6 -15.90 -1.65 -2.59
N VAL A 7 -16.58 -1.50 -1.44
CA VAL A 7 -17.78 -0.68 -1.29
C VAL A 7 -17.44 0.42 -0.30
N PHE A 8 -17.83 1.64 -0.57
CA PHE A 8 -17.54 2.80 0.28
C PHE A 8 -18.71 3.78 0.28
N ASP A 9 -18.78 4.57 1.31
CA ASP A 9 -19.85 5.52 1.55
C ASP A 9 -19.62 6.84 0.76
N GLN A 10 -20.61 7.72 0.89
CA GLN A 10 -20.57 9.03 0.24
C GLN A 10 -19.45 9.92 0.81
N SER A 11 -19.13 9.80 2.10
CA SER A 11 -18.10 10.62 2.74
C SER A 11 -16.72 10.32 2.15
N LEU A 12 -16.38 9.04 1.98
CA LEU A 12 -15.13 8.64 1.34
C LEU A 12 -15.10 9.09 -0.13
N ARG A 13 -16.25 8.97 -0.85
CA ARG A 13 -16.36 9.44 -2.22
C ARG A 13 -16.05 10.94 -2.34
N GLU A 14 -16.60 11.77 -1.46
CA GLU A 14 -16.36 13.20 -1.44
C GLU A 14 -14.89 13.55 -1.22
N MET A 15 -14.22 12.83 -0.33
CA MET A 15 -12.79 13.00 -0.13
C MET A 15 -11.97 12.63 -1.37
N VAL A 16 -12.32 11.53 -2.05
CA VAL A 16 -11.62 11.06 -3.25
C VAL A 16 -11.76 12.05 -4.41
N VAL A 17 -12.95 12.62 -4.60
CA VAL A 17 -13.22 13.54 -5.73
C VAL A 17 -12.80 14.98 -5.45
N LYS A 18 -12.53 15.35 -4.20
CA LYS A 18 -12.11 16.69 -3.80
C LYS A 18 -10.83 17.10 -4.52
N GLU A 19 -9.85 16.20 -4.55
CA GLU A 19 -8.62 16.38 -5.29
C GLU A 19 -8.10 15.03 -5.76
N LEU A 20 -7.98 14.86 -7.07
CA LEU A 20 -7.45 13.63 -7.65
C LEU A 20 -5.92 13.61 -7.55
N PRO A 21 -5.32 12.45 -7.21
CA PRO A 21 -3.88 12.32 -7.14
C PRO A 21 -3.25 12.43 -8.53
N GLN A 22 -2.10 13.09 -8.62
CA GLN A 22 -1.29 13.11 -9.84
C GLN A 22 -0.58 11.77 -10.04
N PHE A 23 -0.34 11.05 -8.96
CA PHE A 23 0.26 9.72 -8.97
C PHE A 23 -0.45 8.77 -8.01
N THR A 24 -0.79 7.57 -8.50
CA THR A 24 -1.22 6.45 -7.67
C THR A 24 -0.77 5.12 -8.29
N VAL A 25 -0.38 4.17 -7.45
CA VAL A 25 0.02 2.83 -7.89
C VAL A 25 -1.22 2.04 -8.34
N MET A 26 -2.27 2.09 -7.55
CA MET A 26 -3.56 1.45 -7.80
C MET A 26 -4.67 2.22 -7.10
N HIS A 27 -5.81 2.35 -7.75
CA HIS A 27 -6.97 3.08 -7.20
C HIS A 27 -7.49 2.49 -5.89
N ASP A 28 -7.46 1.17 -5.72
CA ASP A 28 -7.89 0.50 -4.50
C ASP A 28 -6.93 0.75 -3.33
N TRP A 29 -5.64 0.90 -3.58
CA TRP A 29 -4.67 1.30 -2.56
C TRP A 29 -4.87 2.74 -2.13
N TRP A 30 -5.23 3.61 -3.07
CA TRP A 30 -5.53 5.00 -2.77
C TRP A 30 -6.75 5.13 -1.88
N LEU A 31 -7.85 4.46 -2.22
CA LEU A 31 -9.05 4.39 -1.39
C LEU A 31 -8.75 3.85 0.01
N TYR A 32 -7.93 2.81 0.09
CA TYR A 32 -7.54 2.20 1.35
C TYR A 32 -6.73 3.17 2.24
N LEU A 33 -5.82 3.95 1.68
CA LEU A 33 -5.07 4.97 2.42
C LEU A 33 -5.99 6.03 3.02
N ILE A 34 -6.94 6.55 2.24
CA ILE A 34 -7.90 7.54 2.73
C ILE A 34 -8.75 6.94 3.85
N ALA A 35 -9.33 5.76 3.62
CA ALA A 35 -10.17 5.09 4.61
C ALA A 35 -9.42 4.77 5.91
N THR A 36 -8.13 4.38 5.81
CA THR A 36 -7.28 4.08 6.99
C THR A 36 -7.01 5.32 7.83
N CYS A 37 -6.91 6.50 7.21
CA CYS A 37 -6.63 7.73 7.93
C CYS A 37 -7.89 8.45 8.41
N PHE A 38 -8.99 8.39 7.68
CA PHE A 38 -10.15 9.26 7.91
C PHE A 38 -11.48 8.54 8.12
N GLY A 39 -11.48 7.21 8.11
CA GLY A 39 -12.68 6.41 8.26
C GLY A 39 -12.45 5.11 8.99
N GLU A 40 -13.36 4.19 8.79
CA GLU A 40 -13.33 2.83 9.32
C GLU A 40 -13.30 1.83 8.17
N ILE A 41 -12.60 0.71 8.35
CA ILE A 41 -12.51 -0.35 7.35
C ILE A 41 -13.14 -1.60 7.93
N TYR A 42 -14.19 -2.06 7.27
CA TYR A 42 -14.81 -3.34 7.56
C TYR A 42 -14.39 -4.38 6.51
N TYR A 43 -13.97 -5.56 6.97
CA TYR A 43 -13.63 -6.68 6.11
C TYR A 43 -14.68 -7.77 6.23
N ASP A 44 -15.39 -8.04 5.11
CA ASP A 44 -16.30 -9.16 5.01
C ASP A 44 -15.59 -10.34 4.34
N GLU A 45 -15.56 -11.49 5.03
CA GLU A 45 -14.92 -12.71 4.54
C GLU A 45 -15.79 -13.48 3.55
N THR A 46 -17.05 -13.09 3.39
CA THR A 46 -18.00 -13.79 2.51
C THR A 46 -17.64 -13.58 1.04
N PRO A 47 -17.43 -14.63 0.25
CA PRO A 47 -17.11 -14.48 -1.16
C PRO A 47 -18.35 -14.20 -2.00
N TYR A 48 -18.56 -12.94 -2.39
CA TYR A 48 -19.70 -12.53 -3.25
C TYR A 48 -19.38 -12.53 -4.74
N ILE A 49 -18.12 -12.61 -5.14
CA ILE A 49 -17.66 -12.45 -6.52
C ILE A 49 -16.83 -13.64 -6.96
N CYS A 50 -17.21 -14.23 -8.10
CA CYS A 50 -16.39 -15.21 -8.80
C CYS A 50 -15.43 -14.50 -9.76
N TYR A 51 -14.15 -14.47 -9.42
CA TYR A 51 -13.13 -13.82 -10.24
C TYR A 51 -12.62 -14.76 -11.34
N ARG A 52 -12.98 -14.48 -12.60
CA ARG A 52 -12.51 -15.28 -13.76
C ARG A 52 -11.01 -15.11 -13.95
N GLN A 53 -10.30 -16.22 -13.95
CA GLN A 53 -8.86 -16.25 -14.21
C GLN A 53 -8.60 -16.43 -15.70
N HIS A 54 -7.76 -15.59 -16.29
CA HIS A 54 -7.24 -15.73 -17.65
C HIS A 54 -5.78 -15.23 -17.72
N GLN A 55 -5.08 -15.60 -18.80
CA GLN A 55 -3.63 -15.29 -18.93
C GLN A 55 -3.30 -13.80 -18.91
N GLY A 56 -4.25 -12.94 -19.26
CA GLY A 56 -4.08 -11.48 -19.25
C GLY A 56 -4.39 -10.79 -17.91
N ASN A 57 -4.71 -11.53 -16.85
CA ASN A 57 -4.99 -10.93 -15.55
C ASN A 57 -3.71 -10.35 -14.92
N VAL A 58 -3.78 -9.11 -14.44
CA VAL A 58 -2.68 -8.44 -13.73
C VAL A 58 -2.31 -9.20 -12.44
N LEU A 59 -3.31 -9.74 -11.76
CA LEU A 59 -3.19 -10.60 -10.60
C LEU A 59 -3.76 -11.97 -11.00
N GLY A 60 -2.91 -12.94 -11.29
CA GLY A 60 -3.46 -14.18 -11.74
C GLY A 60 -2.58 -15.39 -11.64
N THR A 61 -3.13 -16.47 -11.99
CA THR A 61 -2.73 -17.87 -12.16
C THR A 61 -1.54 -18.40 -11.35
N LYS A 62 -1.79 -19.55 -10.74
CA LYS A 62 -0.80 -20.38 -10.04
C LYS A 62 0.34 -20.75 -10.97
N THR A 63 1.44 -20.05 -10.86
CA THR A 63 2.72 -20.38 -11.48
C THR A 63 3.56 -21.24 -10.54
N ARG A 64 4.56 -21.95 -11.08
CA ARG A 64 5.51 -22.69 -10.22
C ARG A 64 6.16 -21.73 -9.22
N LYS A 65 6.41 -22.18 -7.99
CA LYS A 65 6.99 -21.36 -6.90
C LYS A 65 8.20 -20.52 -7.34
N MET A 66 9.07 -21.05 -8.19
CA MET A 66 10.23 -20.32 -8.72
C MET A 66 9.84 -19.17 -9.67
N ASP A 67 8.80 -19.35 -10.46
CA ASP A 67 8.32 -18.30 -11.37
C ASP A 67 7.60 -17.19 -10.61
N GLU A 68 6.92 -17.53 -9.52
CA GLU A 68 6.37 -16.56 -8.58
C GLU A 68 7.48 -15.69 -7.96
N TRP A 69 8.59 -16.29 -7.52
CA TRP A 69 9.73 -15.57 -6.97
C TRP A 69 10.36 -14.61 -7.99
N LYS A 70 10.57 -15.08 -9.22
CA LYS A 70 11.10 -14.24 -10.31
C LYS A 70 10.15 -13.08 -10.64
N MET A 71 8.85 -13.34 -10.71
CA MET A 71 7.85 -12.30 -10.95
C MET A 71 7.76 -11.30 -9.79
N ARG A 72 7.82 -11.77 -8.54
CA ARG A 72 7.86 -10.90 -7.35
C ARG A 72 9.09 -10.00 -7.40
N LEU A 73 10.26 -10.55 -7.68
CA LEU A 73 11.50 -9.79 -7.79
C LEU A 73 11.47 -8.79 -8.96
N LYS A 74 10.89 -9.17 -10.10
CA LYS A 74 10.73 -8.29 -11.27
C LYS A 74 9.75 -7.13 -10.96
N ARG A 75 8.59 -7.42 -10.36
CA ARG A 75 7.63 -6.40 -9.90
C ARG A 75 8.29 -5.46 -8.89
N PHE A 76 9.08 -6.03 -8.01
CA PHE A 76 9.82 -5.30 -7.01
C PHE A 76 10.82 -4.30 -7.62
N ARG A 77 11.59 -4.75 -8.62
CA ARG A 77 12.55 -3.89 -9.34
C ARG A 77 11.85 -2.81 -10.18
N GLY A 78 10.68 -3.13 -10.74
CA GLY A 78 9.88 -2.19 -11.54
C GLY A 78 9.13 -1.13 -10.73
N ASN A 79 8.85 -1.41 -9.46
CA ASN A 79 8.03 -0.55 -8.59
C ASN A 79 8.85 0.21 -7.53
N ARG A 80 10.15 0.40 -7.79
CA ARG A 80 11.02 1.14 -6.87
C ARG A 80 10.53 2.57 -6.71
N GLY A 81 10.32 2.98 -5.47
CA GLY A 81 9.87 4.33 -5.13
C GLY A 81 8.38 4.58 -5.30
N ASN A 82 7.61 3.66 -5.87
CA ASN A 82 6.19 3.87 -6.09
C ASN A 82 5.40 4.06 -4.79
N ILE A 83 5.77 3.32 -3.74
CA ILE A 83 5.12 3.45 -2.42
C ILE A 83 5.42 4.84 -1.85
N SER A 84 6.68 5.26 -1.92
CA SER A 84 7.07 6.59 -1.44
C SER A 84 6.37 7.70 -2.22
N HIS A 85 6.32 7.60 -3.56
CA HIS A 85 5.63 8.57 -4.42
C HIS A 85 4.13 8.65 -4.10
N GLN A 86 3.48 7.50 -3.90
CA GLN A 86 2.07 7.48 -3.51
C GLN A 86 1.85 8.10 -2.14
N LEU A 87 2.74 7.87 -1.17
CA LEU A 87 2.65 8.48 0.16
C LEU A 87 2.98 9.98 0.13
N GLU A 88 3.94 10.42 -0.67
CA GLU A 88 4.24 11.85 -0.89
C GLU A 88 3.01 12.57 -1.44
N GLU A 89 2.36 11.97 -2.44
CA GLU A 89 1.13 12.50 -3.03
C GLU A 89 -0.03 12.51 -2.03
N PHE A 90 -0.16 11.45 -1.22
CA PHE A 90 -1.18 11.36 -0.19
C PHE A 90 -1.01 12.46 0.88
N ILE A 91 0.21 12.69 1.33
CA ILE A 91 0.53 13.74 2.30
C ILE A 91 0.33 15.13 1.68
N ARG A 92 0.64 15.32 0.39
CA ARG A 92 0.40 16.57 -0.32
C ARG A 92 -1.07 16.97 -0.30
N ILE A 93 -1.97 16.01 -0.52
CA ILE A 93 -3.42 16.27 -0.60
C ILE A 93 -4.06 16.34 0.79
N PHE A 94 -3.67 15.45 1.71
CA PHE A 94 -4.39 15.24 2.97
C PHE A 94 -3.60 15.59 4.23
N GLY A 95 -2.34 16.04 4.10
CA GLY A 95 -1.46 16.28 5.24
C GLY A 95 -2.03 17.27 6.26
N ASP A 96 -2.57 18.38 5.80
CA ASP A 96 -3.16 19.40 6.68
C ASP A 96 -4.40 18.88 7.44
N MET A 97 -5.20 18.03 6.77
CA MET A 97 -6.40 17.43 7.39
C MET A 97 -6.05 16.33 8.39
N GLY A 98 -4.94 15.66 8.18
CA GLY A 98 -4.51 14.49 8.95
C GLY A 98 -3.40 14.76 9.97
N ALA A 99 -3.07 16.00 10.28
CA ALA A 99 -1.90 16.36 11.12
C ALA A 99 -1.89 15.68 12.50
N GLU A 100 -3.06 15.41 13.09
CA GLU A 100 -3.19 14.71 14.37
C GLU A 100 -3.39 13.20 14.23
N ASN A 101 -3.57 12.69 13.01
CA ASN A 101 -3.84 11.29 12.76
C ASN A 101 -2.57 10.45 12.85
N GLU A 102 -2.62 9.34 13.60
CA GLU A 102 -1.45 8.47 13.83
C GLU A 102 -0.97 7.79 12.54
N ASN A 103 -1.87 7.39 11.65
CA ASN A 103 -1.53 6.77 10.39
C ASN A 103 -0.86 7.76 9.43
N MET A 104 -1.29 9.03 9.46
CA MET A 104 -0.62 10.11 8.72
C MET A 104 0.80 10.35 9.25
N ARG A 105 0.96 10.45 10.57
CA ARG A 105 2.29 10.57 11.21
C ARG A 105 3.19 9.37 10.89
N LEU A 106 2.60 8.16 10.81
CA LEU A 106 3.35 6.96 10.41
C LEU A 106 3.82 7.06 8.96
N ALA A 107 2.97 7.51 8.03
CA ALA A 107 3.32 7.74 6.63
C ALA A 107 4.45 8.76 6.48
N GLU A 108 4.38 9.89 7.19
CA GLU A 108 5.45 10.90 7.21
C GLU A 108 6.77 10.34 7.77
N ARG A 109 6.70 9.59 8.88
CA ARG A 109 7.90 8.95 9.47
C ARG A 109 8.52 7.96 8.48
N PHE A 110 7.68 7.19 7.79
CA PHE A 110 8.12 6.25 6.78
C PHE A 110 8.92 6.93 5.66
N LEU A 111 8.47 8.08 5.18
CA LEU A 111 9.20 8.87 4.18
C LEU A 111 10.49 9.47 4.72
N LYS A 112 10.46 10.01 5.93
CA LYS A 112 11.63 10.65 6.58
C LYS A 112 12.79 9.67 6.77
N VAL A 113 12.51 8.40 7.11
CA VAL A 113 13.56 7.40 7.37
C VAL A 113 14.23 6.86 6.12
N ARG A 114 13.69 7.12 4.93
CA ARG A 114 14.20 6.59 3.64
C ARG A 114 15.69 6.86 3.40
N LYS A 115 16.20 8.01 3.85
CA LYS A 115 17.57 8.46 3.57
C LYS A 115 18.65 7.75 4.39
N SER A 116 18.31 7.06 5.48
CA SER A 116 19.29 6.47 6.40
C SER A 116 18.98 5.01 6.71
N PHE A 117 19.97 4.13 6.51
CA PHE A 117 19.86 2.71 6.88
C PHE A 117 19.54 2.51 8.36
N TRP A 118 20.24 3.23 9.25
CA TRP A 118 20.02 3.11 10.68
C TRP A 118 18.65 3.63 11.12
N ALA A 119 18.18 4.70 10.48
CA ALA A 119 16.83 5.21 10.73
C ALA A 119 15.76 4.19 10.29
N ARG A 120 15.95 3.53 9.15
CA ARG A 120 15.03 2.46 8.69
C ARG A 120 15.03 1.27 9.62
N LYS A 121 16.21 0.82 10.07
CA LYS A 121 16.33 -0.29 11.04
C LYS A 121 15.63 0.04 12.36
N ARG A 122 15.83 1.26 12.87
CA ARG A 122 15.14 1.73 14.08
C ARG A 122 13.62 1.79 13.86
N PHE A 123 13.18 2.34 12.73
CA PHE A 123 11.77 2.46 12.39
C PHE A 123 11.08 1.08 12.35
N LEU A 124 11.70 0.07 11.73
CA LEU A 124 11.16 -1.28 11.69
C LEU A 124 11.09 -1.96 13.07
N ARG A 125 11.99 -1.60 13.98
CA ARG A 125 11.95 -2.09 15.36
C ARG A 125 10.85 -1.41 16.19
N ASP A 126 10.62 -0.12 15.94
CA ASP A 126 9.76 0.74 16.75
C ASP A 126 8.32 0.80 16.19
N THR A 127 8.03 0.10 15.09
CA THR A 127 6.72 0.08 14.44
C THR A 127 6.26 -1.35 14.20
N GLU A 128 4.97 -1.60 14.36
CA GLU A 128 4.32 -2.89 14.08
C GLU A 128 3.91 -3.01 12.60
N LEU A 129 4.82 -2.67 11.68
CA LEU A 129 4.56 -2.84 10.26
C LEU A 129 4.79 -4.28 9.84
N TYR A 130 3.73 -4.98 9.45
CA TYR A 130 3.80 -6.36 9.00
C TYR A 130 2.88 -6.61 7.80
N ARG A 131 3.16 -7.69 7.07
CA ARG A 131 2.29 -8.22 6.05
C ARG A 131 1.63 -9.51 6.51
N GLN A 132 0.40 -9.76 6.08
CA GLN A 132 -0.39 -10.94 6.46
C GLN A 132 0.34 -12.27 6.21
N ARG A 133 1.12 -12.37 5.13
CA ARG A 133 1.93 -13.55 4.83
C ARG A 133 3.36 -13.35 5.31
N ARG A 134 3.87 -14.26 6.12
CA ARG A 134 5.23 -14.22 6.68
C ARG A 134 6.34 -14.10 5.60
N GLU A 135 6.13 -14.74 4.44
CA GLU A 135 7.08 -14.66 3.33
C GLU A 135 7.11 -13.24 2.71
N ASP A 136 5.93 -12.65 2.50
CA ASP A 136 5.82 -11.30 1.98
C ASP A 136 6.31 -10.26 2.98
N ASP A 137 6.16 -10.53 4.26
CA ASP A 137 6.64 -9.71 5.36
C ASP A 137 8.17 -9.63 5.40
N ARG A 138 8.85 -10.76 5.31
CA ARG A 138 10.33 -10.80 5.24
C ARG A 138 10.86 -10.02 4.03
N ILE A 139 10.25 -10.20 2.87
CA ILE A 139 10.61 -9.47 1.67
C ILE A 139 10.39 -7.97 1.89
N PHE A 140 9.27 -7.58 2.46
CA PHE A 140 8.94 -6.20 2.75
C PHE A 140 9.97 -5.55 3.68
N HIS A 141 10.39 -6.23 4.75
CA HIS A 141 11.43 -5.76 5.66
C HIS A 141 12.79 -5.57 4.95
N ILE A 142 13.19 -6.51 4.09
CA ILE A 142 14.42 -6.38 3.29
C ILE A 142 14.34 -5.15 2.39
N ILE A 143 13.21 -4.93 1.75
CA ILE A 143 12.94 -3.80 0.89
C ILE A 143 13.09 -2.48 1.64
N LEU A 144 12.47 -2.40 2.81
CA LEU A 144 12.55 -1.22 3.66
C LEU A 144 14.00 -0.96 4.09
N LEU A 145 14.72 -1.99 4.50
CA LEU A 145 16.13 -1.86 4.88
C LEU A 145 17.02 -1.38 3.73
N LEU A 146 16.74 -1.83 2.51
CA LEU A 146 17.48 -1.38 1.32
C LEU A 146 17.08 0.04 0.87
N GLY A 147 15.99 0.60 1.36
CA GLY A 147 15.52 1.93 0.99
C GLY A 147 14.96 2.02 -0.45
N ASN A 148 14.49 0.89 -0.99
CA ASN A 148 14.00 0.75 -2.37
C ASN A 148 12.45 0.75 -2.43
N TYR A 149 11.79 1.68 -1.75
CA TYR A 149 10.33 1.75 -1.65
C TYR A 149 9.77 3.14 -2.02
#